data_c62ae1999846c862ede44c59ab8b9c02
#
_entry.id   c62ae1999846c862ede44c59ab8b9c02
#
_cell.length_a   1.000
_cell.length_b   1.000
_cell.length_c   1.000
_cell.angle_alpha   90.00
_cell.angle_beta   90.00
_cell.angle_gamma   90.00
#
_symmetry.space_group_name_H-M   'P 1'
#
loop_
_entity.id
_entity.type
_entity.pdbx_description
1 polymer ?
#
loop_
_entity_poly.entity_id
_entity_poly.type
_entity_poly.pdbx_seq_one_letter_code
_entity_poly.pdbx_strand_id
1 'polypeptide(L)'
;MSSKKFPSLEFERELAQRHNARFIIGIDEVGRGAIAGPVAVGAALIDIRDASDWPAELCDSKLMSEKARERNAPLVADWVLSSGIGMTPAHRIESDGIVRALELAGASALEQLLNSVDRTVLIGDGCVVLLDGSHNWLGNSSFGLPVQIRTKADQDCVSVACASVLAKVSRDHLMIELDSEHPGFGLASNKGYAAAVHIEQLRANGASPIHRHSWLTKILAAKDNA
;
A
#
# COMPACT_ATOMS: atom_id res chain seq x y z
N MET A 1 24.02 2.56 11.71
CA MET A 1 23.34 2.04 10.50
C MET A 1 22.36 0.98 10.99
N SER A 2 21.05 1.21 10.86
CA SER A 2 20.07 0.18 11.19
C SER A 2 20.26 -0.99 10.21
N SER A 3 20.46 -2.19 10.72
CA SER A 3 20.56 -3.38 9.88
C SER A 3 19.25 -3.54 9.10
N LYS A 4 19.34 -3.78 7.80
CA LYS A 4 18.18 -4.05 6.95
C LYS A 4 17.47 -5.30 7.52
N LYS A 5 16.22 -5.15 7.95
CA LYS A 5 15.42 -6.26 8.45
C LYS A 5 14.72 -6.91 7.25
N PHE A 6 14.81 -8.23 7.18
CA PHE A 6 14.10 -9.02 6.17
C PHE A 6 12.86 -9.64 6.80
N PRO A 7 11.73 -9.70 6.08
CA PRO A 7 10.53 -10.35 6.58
C PRO A 7 10.72 -11.86 6.69
N SER A 8 9.91 -12.47 7.56
CA SER A 8 9.84 -13.93 7.72
C SER A 8 8.37 -14.38 7.72
N LEU A 9 8.12 -15.66 7.58
CA LEU A 9 6.78 -16.25 7.67
C LEU A 9 6.42 -16.69 9.10
N GLU A 10 7.17 -16.29 10.09
CA GLU A 10 6.96 -16.74 11.47
C GLU A 10 5.60 -16.30 11.99
N PHE A 11 5.27 -15.03 11.83
CA PHE A 11 3.99 -14.49 12.28
C PHE A 11 2.81 -15.00 11.44
N GLU A 12 2.97 -15.12 10.12
CA GLU A 12 1.92 -15.70 9.27
C GLU A 12 1.62 -17.15 9.64
N ARG A 13 2.64 -17.95 9.99
CA ARG A 13 2.45 -19.34 10.45
C ARG A 13 1.70 -19.40 11.78
N GLU A 14 2.07 -18.56 12.74
CA GLU A 14 1.33 -18.46 14.01
C GLU A 14 -0.12 -18.01 13.79
N LEU A 15 -0.34 -17.03 12.90
CA LEU A 15 -1.67 -16.52 12.57
C LEU A 15 -2.52 -17.60 11.91
N ALA A 16 -1.96 -18.33 10.96
CA ALA A 16 -2.59 -19.45 10.29
C ALA A 16 -3.03 -20.55 11.27
N GLN A 17 -2.16 -20.91 12.22
CA GLN A 17 -2.49 -21.88 13.27
C GLN A 17 -3.64 -21.40 14.16
N ARG A 18 -3.61 -20.14 14.61
CA ARG A 18 -4.66 -19.57 15.48
C ARG A 18 -6.03 -19.54 14.81
N HIS A 19 -6.08 -19.32 13.51
CA HIS A 19 -7.32 -19.22 12.74
C HIS A 19 -7.69 -20.50 12.00
N ASN A 20 -6.92 -21.59 12.14
CA ASN A 20 -7.03 -22.79 11.32
C ASN A 20 -7.13 -22.46 9.82
N ALA A 21 -6.28 -21.54 9.37
CA ALA A 21 -6.28 -20.99 8.02
C ALA A 21 -5.08 -21.54 7.22
N ARG A 22 -5.31 -21.80 5.94
CA ARG A 22 -4.28 -22.13 4.96
C ARG A 22 -3.74 -20.90 4.27
N PHE A 23 -4.61 -19.89 4.08
CA PHE A 23 -4.31 -18.72 3.27
C PHE A 23 -4.16 -17.47 4.13
N ILE A 24 -3.19 -16.65 3.76
CA ILE A 24 -2.97 -15.32 4.35
C ILE A 24 -3.03 -14.27 3.25
N ILE A 25 -3.81 -13.21 3.46
CA ILE A 25 -3.81 -12.01 2.61
C ILE A 25 -3.10 -10.90 3.37
N GLY A 26 -1.87 -10.56 2.95
CA GLY A 26 -1.17 -9.37 3.45
C GLY A 26 -1.70 -8.10 2.79
N ILE A 27 -1.90 -7.04 3.58
CA ILE A 27 -2.38 -5.73 3.10
C ILE A 27 -1.50 -4.61 3.65
N ASP A 28 -1.10 -3.69 2.77
CA ASP A 28 -0.38 -2.46 3.11
C ASP A 28 -0.88 -1.27 2.28
N GLU A 29 -0.74 -0.05 2.84
CA GLU A 29 -1.09 1.19 2.16
C GLU A 29 0.14 2.01 1.76
N VAL A 30 0.02 2.77 0.68
CA VAL A 30 1.02 3.75 0.24
C VAL A 30 0.38 5.07 -0.16
N GLY A 31 1.11 6.16 0.07
CA GLY A 31 0.62 7.50 -0.29
C GLY A 31 -0.37 8.08 0.72
N ARG A 32 -0.56 7.51 1.89
CA ARG A 32 -1.43 8.02 2.94
C ARG A 32 -1.08 9.45 3.35
N GLY A 33 0.21 9.76 3.54
CA GLY A 33 0.69 11.09 3.93
C GLY A 33 1.07 12.00 2.76
N ALA A 34 0.80 11.62 1.51
CA ALA A 34 1.06 12.47 0.35
C ALA A 34 0.07 13.64 0.27
N ILE A 35 0.51 14.77 -0.27
CA ILE A 35 -0.32 15.98 -0.47
C ILE A 35 -0.96 16.03 -1.87
N ALA A 36 -0.54 15.12 -2.77
CA ALA A 36 -1.10 14.97 -4.10
C ALA A 36 -1.20 13.50 -4.50
N GLY A 37 -2.10 13.21 -5.44
CA GLY A 37 -2.34 11.89 -5.96
C GLY A 37 -3.17 10.99 -5.03
N PRO A 38 -3.45 9.76 -5.47
CA PRO A 38 -4.29 8.82 -4.74
C PRO A 38 -3.58 8.27 -3.50
N VAL A 39 -4.38 7.72 -2.58
CA VAL A 39 -3.92 6.66 -1.69
C VAL A 39 -4.08 5.34 -2.41
N ALA A 40 -3.12 4.44 -2.26
CA ALA A 40 -3.17 3.10 -2.83
C ALA A 40 -3.05 2.04 -1.73
N VAL A 41 -3.70 0.90 -1.95
CA VAL A 41 -3.63 -0.29 -1.09
C VAL A 41 -3.27 -1.47 -1.96
N GLY A 42 -2.29 -2.26 -1.52
CA GLY A 42 -1.96 -3.56 -2.08
C GLY A 42 -2.53 -4.68 -1.23
N ALA A 43 -2.92 -5.76 -1.89
CA ALA A 43 -3.27 -7.03 -1.28
C ALA A 43 -2.49 -8.15 -1.96
N ALA A 44 -1.93 -9.10 -1.18
CA ALA A 44 -1.15 -10.22 -1.68
C ALA A 44 -1.55 -11.51 -0.95
N LEU A 45 -1.98 -12.52 -1.70
CA LEU A 45 -2.42 -13.82 -1.19
C LEU A 45 -1.28 -14.83 -1.25
N ILE A 46 -1.02 -15.48 -0.13
CA ILE A 46 -0.07 -16.60 -0.04
C ILE A 46 -0.73 -17.86 0.52
N ASP A 47 -0.25 -19.03 0.09
CA ASP A 47 -0.54 -20.31 0.73
C ASP A 47 0.55 -20.61 1.75
N ILE A 48 0.24 -20.65 3.03
CA ILE A 48 1.25 -20.82 4.08
C ILE A 48 1.89 -22.20 4.09
N ARG A 49 1.27 -23.20 3.44
CA ARG A 49 1.81 -24.55 3.33
C ARG A 49 2.94 -24.66 2.31
N ASP A 50 2.79 -23.89 1.22
CA ASP A 50 3.71 -23.92 0.07
C ASP A 50 4.62 -22.67 0.03
N ALA A 51 4.44 -21.72 0.95
CA ALA A 51 5.21 -20.48 0.97
C ALA A 51 6.68 -20.79 1.37
N SER A 52 7.55 -20.79 0.37
CA SER A 52 9.01 -20.89 0.46
C SER A 52 9.63 -20.02 -0.64
N ASP A 53 10.93 -19.82 -0.59
CA ASP A 53 11.73 -19.22 -1.67
C ASP A 53 11.16 -17.92 -2.26
N TRP A 54 10.61 -17.05 -1.38
CA TRP A 54 10.17 -15.72 -1.80
C TRP A 54 11.35 -14.87 -2.30
N PRO A 55 11.11 -13.79 -3.09
CA PRO A 55 12.19 -12.99 -3.65
C PRO A 55 13.19 -12.52 -2.58
N ALA A 56 14.46 -12.88 -2.73
CA ALA A 56 15.50 -12.75 -1.69
C ALA A 56 15.78 -11.30 -1.24
N GLU A 57 15.48 -10.31 -2.10
CA GLU A 57 15.64 -8.89 -1.76
C GLU A 57 14.38 -8.27 -1.16
N LEU A 58 13.30 -9.04 -0.99
CA LEU A 58 12.04 -8.55 -0.43
C LEU A 58 12.26 -8.00 0.97
N CYS A 59 11.84 -6.76 1.18
CA CYS A 59 11.77 -6.12 2.48
C CYS A 59 10.78 -4.96 2.41
N ASP A 60 10.58 -4.23 3.51
CA ASP A 60 9.80 -2.99 3.52
C ASP A 60 10.17 -2.12 2.30
N SER A 61 9.17 -1.78 1.48
CA SER A 61 9.34 -1.05 0.23
C SER A 61 10.05 0.30 0.41
N LYS A 62 9.94 0.92 1.58
CA LYS A 62 10.60 2.19 1.94
C LYS A 62 12.11 2.02 2.16
N LEU A 63 12.56 0.79 2.48
CA LEU A 63 13.97 0.43 2.66
C LEU A 63 14.62 -0.06 1.37
N MET A 64 13.85 -0.21 0.29
CA MET A 64 14.34 -0.59 -1.04
C MET A 64 14.60 0.66 -1.88
N SER A 65 15.66 0.62 -2.70
CA SER A 65 15.80 1.61 -3.77
C SER A 65 14.71 1.43 -4.84
N GLU A 66 14.39 2.50 -5.58
CA GLU A 66 13.42 2.42 -6.69
C GLU A 66 13.76 1.29 -7.67
N LYS A 67 15.04 1.20 -8.11
CA LYS A 67 15.52 0.11 -8.97
C LYS A 67 15.33 -1.28 -8.38
N ALA A 68 15.47 -1.41 -7.07
CA ALA A 68 15.26 -2.70 -6.40
C ALA A 68 13.76 -3.04 -6.35
N ARG A 69 12.87 -2.06 -6.10
CA ARG A 69 11.42 -2.28 -6.15
C ARG A 69 10.95 -2.70 -7.54
N GLU A 70 11.38 -1.95 -8.58
CA GLU A 70 11.05 -2.26 -9.98
C GLU A 70 11.47 -3.67 -10.38
N ARG A 71 12.65 -4.11 -9.96
CA ARG A 71 13.15 -5.47 -10.23
C ARG A 71 12.38 -6.54 -9.45
N ASN A 72 11.97 -6.24 -8.20
CA ASN A 72 11.30 -7.21 -7.34
C ASN A 72 9.79 -7.30 -7.59
N ALA A 73 9.13 -6.25 -8.05
CA ALA A 73 7.67 -6.26 -8.23
C ALA A 73 7.18 -7.39 -9.15
N PRO A 74 7.76 -7.66 -10.33
CA PRO A 74 7.36 -8.80 -11.15
C PRO A 74 7.64 -10.14 -10.46
N LEU A 75 8.76 -10.29 -9.76
CA LEU A 75 9.09 -11.52 -9.02
C LEU A 75 8.09 -11.78 -7.89
N VAL A 76 7.66 -10.73 -7.21
CA VAL A 76 6.61 -10.80 -6.18
C VAL A 76 5.27 -11.18 -6.80
N ALA A 77 4.89 -10.56 -7.93
CA ALA A 77 3.64 -10.86 -8.63
C ALA A 77 3.57 -12.31 -9.11
N ASP A 78 4.71 -12.87 -9.55
CA ASP A 78 4.81 -14.27 -9.98
C ASP A 78 4.81 -15.26 -8.78
N TRP A 79 5.31 -14.83 -7.63
CA TRP A 79 5.43 -15.67 -6.44
C TRP A 79 4.13 -15.79 -5.63
N VAL A 80 3.35 -14.71 -5.50
CA VAL A 80 2.07 -14.74 -4.78
C VAL A 80 1.00 -15.50 -5.57
N LEU A 81 0.07 -16.16 -4.89
CA LEU A 81 -1.04 -16.86 -5.58
C LEU A 81 -1.95 -15.89 -6.34
N SER A 82 -2.14 -14.71 -5.80
CA SER A 82 -2.93 -13.64 -6.37
C SER A 82 -2.58 -12.32 -5.70
N SER A 83 -2.81 -11.22 -6.39
CA SER A 83 -2.68 -9.89 -5.84
C SER A 83 -3.73 -8.94 -6.40
N GLY A 84 -3.95 -7.82 -5.70
CA GLY A 84 -4.80 -6.74 -6.17
C GLY A 84 -4.29 -5.40 -5.67
N ILE A 85 -4.54 -4.34 -6.45
CA ILE A 85 -4.14 -2.98 -6.10
C ILE A 85 -5.34 -2.07 -6.30
N GLY A 86 -5.81 -1.46 -5.23
CA GLY A 86 -6.87 -0.47 -5.28
C GLY A 86 -6.33 0.93 -5.02
N MET A 87 -6.92 1.93 -5.68
CA MET A 87 -6.54 3.33 -5.52
C MET A 87 -7.76 4.21 -5.34
N THR A 88 -7.67 5.16 -4.41
CA THR A 88 -8.71 6.17 -4.19
C THR A 88 -8.12 7.55 -4.46
N PRO A 89 -8.69 8.32 -5.42
CA PRO A 89 -8.13 9.59 -5.87
C PRO A 89 -8.28 10.71 -4.83
N ALA A 90 -7.49 11.78 -5.02
CA ALA A 90 -7.43 12.91 -4.09
C ALA A 90 -8.81 13.55 -3.78
N HIS A 91 -9.66 13.72 -4.78
CA HIS A 91 -10.99 14.32 -4.58
C HIS A 91 -11.88 13.47 -3.64
N ARG A 92 -11.74 12.13 -3.65
CA ARG A 92 -12.45 11.25 -2.72
C ARG A 92 -11.85 11.32 -1.32
N ILE A 93 -10.52 11.52 -1.20
CA ILE A 93 -9.88 11.76 0.09
C ILE A 93 -10.41 13.07 0.71
N GLU A 94 -10.63 14.11 -0.11
CA GLU A 94 -11.19 15.39 0.31
C GLU A 94 -12.64 15.27 0.78
N SER A 95 -13.49 14.55 0.04
CA SER A 95 -14.91 14.41 0.37
C SER A 95 -15.18 13.45 1.52
N ASP A 96 -14.49 12.32 1.58
CA ASP A 96 -14.85 11.19 2.44
C ASP A 96 -13.87 11.02 3.61
N GLY A 97 -12.73 11.69 3.55
CA GLY A 97 -11.63 11.54 4.50
C GLY A 97 -10.73 10.34 4.20
N ILE A 98 -9.50 10.39 4.75
CA ILE A 98 -8.45 9.41 4.45
C ILE A 98 -8.80 7.98 4.89
N VAL A 99 -9.52 7.80 6.00
CA VAL A 99 -9.87 6.46 6.50
C VAL A 99 -10.86 5.78 5.55
N ARG A 100 -11.88 6.51 5.09
CA ARG A 100 -12.83 5.99 4.11
C ARG A 100 -12.18 5.75 2.75
N ALA A 101 -11.25 6.60 2.34
CA ALA A 101 -10.48 6.41 1.12
C ALA A 101 -9.61 5.15 1.16
N LEU A 102 -8.98 4.85 2.31
CA LEU A 102 -8.25 3.59 2.54
C LEU A 102 -9.17 2.38 2.47
N GLU A 103 -10.34 2.44 3.11
CA GLU A 103 -11.34 1.37 3.05
C GLU A 103 -11.76 1.07 1.60
N LEU A 104 -12.07 2.10 0.81
CA LEU A 104 -12.44 1.96 -0.60
C LEU A 104 -11.31 1.36 -1.45
N ALA A 105 -10.08 1.84 -1.25
CA ALA A 105 -8.91 1.29 -1.94
C ALA A 105 -8.67 -0.17 -1.54
N GLY A 106 -8.77 -0.49 -0.25
CA GLY A 106 -8.62 -1.85 0.27
C GLY A 106 -9.70 -2.80 -0.23
N ALA A 107 -10.96 -2.35 -0.27
CA ALA A 107 -12.06 -3.10 -0.85
C ALA A 107 -11.80 -3.45 -2.32
N SER A 108 -11.36 -2.46 -3.12
CA SER A 108 -11.01 -2.67 -4.52
C SER A 108 -9.83 -3.63 -4.70
N ALA A 109 -8.79 -3.52 -3.88
CA ALA A 109 -7.65 -4.45 -3.91
C ALA A 109 -8.06 -5.88 -3.60
N LEU A 110 -8.86 -6.06 -2.53
CA LEU A 110 -9.39 -7.38 -2.15
C LEU A 110 -10.32 -7.96 -3.21
N GLU A 111 -11.19 -7.14 -3.81
CA GLU A 111 -12.09 -7.59 -4.87
C GLU A 111 -11.33 -8.10 -6.08
N GLN A 112 -10.30 -7.38 -6.55
CA GLN A 112 -9.43 -7.82 -7.64
C GLN A 112 -8.76 -9.14 -7.32
N LEU A 113 -8.15 -9.26 -6.14
CA LEU A 113 -7.50 -10.48 -5.66
C LEU A 113 -8.49 -11.65 -5.61
N LEU A 114 -9.66 -11.46 -5.01
CA LEU A 114 -10.66 -12.51 -4.82
C LEU A 114 -11.36 -12.94 -6.12
N ASN A 115 -11.36 -12.09 -7.15
CA ASN A 115 -11.93 -12.44 -8.46
C ASN A 115 -11.01 -13.35 -9.30
N SER A 116 -9.73 -13.46 -8.94
CA SER A 116 -8.76 -14.30 -9.63
C SER A 116 -8.53 -15.67 -8.98
N VAL A 117 -9.25 -15.97 -7.89
CA VAL A 117 -9.10 -17.22 -7.13
C VAL A 117 -10.47 -17.87 -6.85
N ASP A 118 -10.45 -19.17 -6.57
CA ASP A 118 -11.65 -19.89 -6.15
C ASP A 118 -11.97 -19.56 -4.68
N ARG A 119 -13.00 -18.75 -4.47
CA ARG A 119 -13.47 -18.34 -3.14
C ARG A 119 -13.95 -19.52 -2.28
N THR A 120 -14.44 -20.60 -2.89
CA THR A 120 -14.90 -21.77 -2.13
C THR A 120 -13.73 -22.48 -1.47
N VAL A 121 -12.59 -22.53 -2.15
CA VAL A 121 -11.33 -23.07 -1.60
C VAL A 121 -10.80 -22.18 -0.49
N LEU A 122 -10.79 -20.84 -0.69
CA LEU A 122 -10.34 -19.89 0.34
C LEU A 122 -11.16 -20.00 1.63
N ILE A 123 -12.48 -20.12 1.50
CA ILE A 123 -13.39 -20.25 2.67
C ILE A 123 -13.25 -21.63 3.30
N GLY A 124 -13.20 -22.70 2.50
CA GLY A 124 -13.13 -24.08 2.97
C GLY A 124 -11.84 -24.42 3.71
N ASP A 125 -10.71 -23.95 3.21
CA ASP A 125 -9.38 -24.17 3.79
C ASP A 125 -8.98 -23.07 4.80
N GLY A 126 -9.80 -22.03 4.96
CA GLY A 126 -9.59 -20.90 5.85
C GLY A 126 -8.62 -19.86 5.29
N CYS A 127 -9.04 -18.60 5.42
CA CYS A 127 -8.27 -17.43 4.99
C CYS A 127 -8.36 -16.33 6.05
N VAL A 128 -7.23 -15.64 6.32
CA VAL A 128 -7.20 -14.51 7.24
C VAL A 128 -6.44 -13.34 6.60
N VAL A 129 -6.93 -12.14 6.81
CA VAL A 129 -6.29 -10.89 6.38
C VAL A 129 -5.32 -10.42 7.46
N LEU A 130 -4.08 -10.14 7.06
CA LEU A 130 -3.05 -9.49 7.89
C LEU A 130 -2.87 -8.06 7.38
N LEU A 131 -3.35 -7.10 8.16
CA LEU A 131 -3.35 -5.68 7.83
C LEU A 131 -2.22 -4.94 8.55
N ASP A 132 -1.38 -4.21 7.82
CA ASP A 132 -0.40 -3.32 8.44
C ASP A 132 -1.07 -2.14 9.14
N GLY A 133 -0.50 -1.76 10.30
CA GLY A 133 -0.93 -0.60 11.04
C GLY A 133 -1.50 -0.90 12.42
N SER A 134 -2.04 0.15 13.07
CA SER A 134 -2.58 0.12 14.42
C SER A 134 -4.11 0.09 14.50
N HIS A 135 -4.80 0.21 13.35
CA HIS A 135 -6.26 0.31 13.27
C HIS A 135 -6.79 -0.51 12.10
N ASN A 136 -7.90 -1.20 12.31
CA ASN A 136 -8.62 -1.85 11.23
C ASN A 136 -9.44 -0.81 10.44
N TRP A 137 -8.82 -0.23 9.42
CA TRP A 137 -9.46 0.72 8.51
C TRP A 137 -10.23 0.04 7.35
N LEU A 138 -10.11 -1.29 7.18
CA LEU A 138 -10.94 -2.06 6.24
C LEU A 138 -12.40 -2.13 6.67
N GLY A 139 -12.67 -2.05 7.98
CA GLY A 139 -14.03 -2.12 8.51
C GLY A 139 -14.78 -3.37 8.04
N ASN A 140 -15.94 -3.19 7.42
CA ASN A 140 -16.76 -4.25 6.86
C ASN A 140 -16.34 -4.69 5.44
N SER A 141 -15.35 -4.05 4.86
CA SER A 141 -14.89 -4.29 3.48
C SER A 141 -13.91 -5.47 3.35
N SER A 142 -13.77 -6.29 4.41
CA SER A 142 -12.96 -7.52 4.42
C SER A 142 -13.63 -8.73 3.76
N PHE A 143 -14.80 -8.55 3.15
CA PHE A 143 -15.60 -9.64 2.52
C PHE A 143 -15.91 -10.80 3.47
N GLY A 144 -16.07 -10.52 4.76
CA GLY A 144 -16.34 -11.52 5.81
C GLY A 144 -15.11 -12.27 6.30
N LEU A 145 -13.92 -11.98 5.77
CA LEU A 145 -12.67 -12.58 6.25
C LEU A 145 -12.26 -11.98 7.60
N PRO A 146 -11.74 -12.79 8.53
CA PRO A 146 -11.18 -12.27 9.78
C PRO A 146 -9.95 -11.39 9.49
N VAL A 147 -9.84 -10.27 10.20
CA VAL A 147 -8.75 -9.31 10.05
C VAL A 147 -7.90 -9.27 11.31
N GLN A 148 -6.61 -9.53 11.16
CA GLN A 148 -5.59 -9.31 12.18
C GLN A 148 -4.81 -8.06 11.81
N ILE A 149 -4.72 -7.09 12.73
CA ILE A 149 -3.85 -5.92 12.58
C ILE A 149 -2.49 -6.19 13.23
N ARG A 150 -1.42 -5.66 12.62
CA ARG A 150 -0.07 -5.70 13.17
C ARG A 150 0.71 -4.47 12.74
N THR A 151 1.23 -3.72 13.70
CA THR A 151 2.11 -2.58 13.43
C THR A 151 3.44 -3.05 12.87
N LYS A 152 3.90 -2.41 11.79
CA LYS A 152 5.14 -2.73 11.05
C LYS A 152 5.15 -4.14 10.45
N ALA A 153 3.99 -4.63 10.06
CA ALA A 153 3.89 -5.91 9.37
C ALA A 153 4.62 -5.90 8.02
N ASP A 154 4.71 -4.74 7.36
CA ASP A 154 5.51 -4.50 6.15
C ASP A 154 7.01 -4.82 6.32
N GLN A 155 7.54 -4.77 7.56
CA GLN A 155 8.93 -5.10 7.88
C GLN A 155 9.13 -6.54 8.33
N ASP A 156 8.10 -7.14 8.93
CA ASP A 156 8.20 -8.42 9.63
C ASP A 156 7.59 -9.59 8.86
N CYS A 157 6.60 -9.33 8.01
CA CYS A 157 5.71 -10.33 7.42
C CYS A 157 5.85 -10.34 5.88
N VAL A 158 6.07 -11.52 5.30
CA VAL A 158 6.32 -11.70 3.85
C VAL A 158 5.12 -11.27 3.03
N SER A 159 3.91 -11.67 3.41
CA SER A 159 2.68 -11.35 2.69
C SER A 159 2.43 -9.83 2.61
N VAL A 160 2.67 -9.12 3.72
CA VAL A 160 2.50 -7.66 3.80
C VAL A 160 3.61 -6.94 3.06
N ALA A 161 4.86 -7.41 3.13
CA ALA A 161 5.96 -6.87 2.34
C ALA A 161 5.72 -7.00 0.83
N CYS A 162 5.13 -8.12 0.37
CA CYS A 162 4.69 -8.31 -1.02
C CYS A 162 3.65 -7.24 -1.41
N ALA A 163 2.60 -7.07 -0.61
CA ALA A 163 1.57 -6.06 -0.83
C ALA A 163 2.15 -4.65 -0.90
N SER A 164 3.07 -4.32 0.02
CA SER A 164 3.81 -3.05 0.09
C SER A 164 4.57 -2.74 -1.20
N VAL A 165 5.36 -3.70 -1.70
CA VAL A 165 6.15 -3.53 -2.93
C VAL A 165 5.25 -3.31 -4.14
N LEU A 166 4.20 -4.14 -4.30
CA LEU A 166 3.27 -4.05 -5.44
C LEU A 166 2.51 -2.72 -5.45
N ALA A 167 1.96 -2.30 -4.29
CA ALA A 167 1.26 -1.03 -4.17
C ALA A 167 2.19 0.16 -4.43
N LYS A 168 3.43 0.10 -3.91
CA LYS A 168 4.41 1.17 -4.05
C LYS A 168 4.82 1.37 -5.50
N VAL A 169 5.15 0.30 -6.23
CA VAL A 169 5.55 0.39 -7.64
C VAL A 169 4.38 0.90 -8.49
N SER A 170 3.20 0.35 -8.32
CA SER A 170 2.03 0.77 -9.09
C SER A 170 1.66 2.25 -8.86
N ARG A 171 1.69 2.71 -7.58
CA ARG A 171 1.43 4.11 -7.29
C ARG A 171 2.54 5.03 -7.80
N ASP A 172 3.80 4.63 -7.70
CA ASP A 172 4.92 5.44 -8.17
C ASP A 172 4.86 5.63 -9.69
N HIS A 173 4.47 4.61 -10.47
CA HIS A 173 4.23 4.70 -11.91
C HIS A 173 3.13 5.73 -12.22
N LEU A 174 1.98 5.64 -11.55
CA LEU A 174 0.91 6.62 -11.73
C LEU A 174 1.38 8.05 -11.40
N MET A 175 2.21 8.23 -10.36
CA MET A 175 2.72 9.57 -10.03
C MET A 175 3.70 10.10 -11.08
N ILE A 176 4.43 9.24 -11.79
CA ILE A 176 5.28 9.61 -12.92
C ILE A 176 4.41 10.03 -14.13
N GLU A 177 3.32 9.32 -14.41
CA GLU A 177 2.37 9.69 -15.45
C GLU A 177 1.73 11.06 -15.17
N LEU A 178 1.26 11.27 -13.94
CA LEU A 178 0.68 12.53 -13.47
C LEU A 178 1.67 13.71 -13.51
N ASP A 179 2.98 13.48 -13.41
CA ASP A 179 3.99 14.54 -13.56
C ASP A 179 3.97 15.15 -14.96
N SER A 180 3.68 14.35 -15.98
CA SER A 180 3.56 14.80 -17.37
C SER A 180 2.29 15.62 -17.59
N GLU A 181 1.18 15.30 -16.90
CA GLU A 181 -0.08 16.01 -16.98
C GLU A 181 -0.10 17.28 -16.12
N HIS A 182 0.68 17.29 -15.03
CA HIS A 182 0.77 18.37 -14.06
C HIS A 182 2.24 18.78 -13.84
N PRO A 183 2.91 19.38 -14.84
CA PRO A 183 4.33 19.65 -14.78
C PRO A 183 4.71 20.69 -13.73
N GLY A 184 5.95 20.60 -13.22
CA GLY A 184 6.54 21.54 -12.30
C GLY A 184 6.44 21.16 -10.82
N PHE A 185 5.50 20.30 -10.43
CA PHE A 185 5.38 19.83 -9.04
C PHE A 185 6.44 18.77 -8.66
N GLY A 186 7.16 18.22 -9.65
CA GLY A 186 8.19 17.21 -9.46
C GLY A 186 7.65 15.86 -8.97
N LEU A 187 6.43 15.49 -9.39
CA LEU A 187 5.72 14.29 -8.93
C LEU A 187 6.46 12.99 -9.30
N ALA A 188 7.16 12.98 -10.43
CA ALA A 188 8.01 11.86 -10.82
C ALA A 188 9.10 11.52 -9.79
N SER A 189 9.58 12.54 -9.06
CA SER A 189 10.59 12.37 -8.02
C SER A 189 9.97 12.22 -6.63
N ASN A 190 9.13 13.19 -6.22
CA ASN A 190 8.59 13.26 -4.86
C ASN A 190 7.36 12.38 -4.62
N LYS A 191 6.80 11.76 -5.67
CA LYS A 191 5.63 10.86 -5.61
C LYS A 191 4.43 11.49 -4.89
N GLY A 192 4.29 12.83 -4.99
CA GLY A 192 3.20 13.59 -4.38
C GLY A 192 3.41 13.97 -2.90
N TYR A 193 4.58 13.70 -2.33
CA TYR A 193 4.90 14.13 -0.97
C TYR A 193 5.38 15.59 -0.92
N ALA A 194 5.38 16.19 0.28
CA ALA A 194 5.68 17.60 0.53
C ALA A 194 7.19 17.91 0.45
N ALA A 195 7.82 17.67 -0.71
CA ALA A 195 9.19 18.06 -0.98
C ALA A 195 9.29 19.57 -1.25
N ALA A 196 10.48 20.15 -1.10
CA ALA A 196 10.70 21.60 -1.24
C ALA A 196 10.20 22.13 -2.60
N VAL A 197 10.59 21.46 -3.71
CA VAL A 197 10.15 21.84 -5.06
C VAL A 197 8.64 21.80 -5.22
N HIS A 198 7.97 20.80 -4.60
CA HIS A 198 6.51 20.67 -4.63
C HIS A 198 5.84 21.84 -3.91
N ILE A 199 6.33 22.20 -2.72
CA ILE A 199 5.81 23.31 -1.91
C ILE A 199 6.05 24.65 -2.61
N GLU A 200 7.23 24.86 -3.21
CA GLU A 200 7.56 26.09 -3.97
C GLU A 200 6.61 26.27 -5.15
N GLN A 201 6.37 25.20 -5.91
CA GLN A 201 5.46 25.23 -7.04
C GLN A 201 4.00 25.53 -6.61
N LEU A 202 3.55 24.91 -5.49
CA LEU A 202 2.24 25.21 -4.92
C LEU A 202 2.08 26.66 -4.52
N ARG A 203 3.13 27.30 -4.00
CA ARG A 203 3.13 28.74 -3.65
C ARG A 203 3.11 29.64 -4.86
N ALA A 204 3.85 29.26 -5.92
CA ALA A 204 3.97 30.05 -7.12
C ALA A 204 2.72 29.99 -8.01
N ASN A 205 2.15 28.80 -8.19
CA ASN A 205 1.14 28.54 -9.21
C ASN A 205 -0.18 27.98 -8.65
N GLY A 206 -0.25 27.77 -7.34
CA GLY A 206 -1.44 27.17 -6.69
C GLY A 206 -1.51 25.66 -6.87
N ALA A 207 -2.57 25.08 -6.33
CA ALA A 207 -2.82 23.65 -6.37
C ALA A 207 -3.59 23.25 -7.64
N SER A 208 -3.30 22.06 -8.17
CA SER A 208 -4.05 21.44 -9.26
C SER A 208 -5.09 20.45 -8.73
N PRO A 209 -6.00 19.90 -9.57
CA PRO A 209 -7.06 18.98 -9.12
C PRO A 209 -6.59 17.69 -8.45
N ILE A 210 -5.33 17.30 -8.66
CA ILE A 210 -4.77 16.10 -8.02
C ILE A 210 -4.32 16.31 -6.58
N HIS A 211 -4.35 17.56 -6.09
CA HIS A 211 -3.93 17.88 -4.73
C HIS A 211 -5.03 17.64 -3.70
N ARG A 212 -4.61 17.33 -2.48
CA ARG A 212 -5.47 17.22 -1.30
C ARG A 212 -5.54 18.58 -0.63
N HIS A 213 -6.45 19.43 -1.12
CA HIS A 213 -6.52 20.88 -0.81
C HIS A 213 -6.60 21.16 0.69
N SER A 214 -7.42 20.42 1.45
CA SER A 214 -7.57 20.59 2.90
C SER A 214 -6.26 20.37 3.67
N TRP A 215 -5.33 19.59 3.10
CA TRP A 215 -4.04 19.27 3.71
C TRP A 215 -2.99 20.36 3.48
N LEU A 216 -3.21 21.21 2.46
CA LEU A 216 -2.23 22.22 2.08
C LEU A 216 -2.22 23.42 3.02
N THR A 217 -3.32 23.73 3.70
CA THR A 217 -3.48 24.93 4.53
C THR A 217 -2.37 25.09 5.55
N LYS A 218 -2.04 24.03 6.30
CA LYS A 218 -0.97 24.06 7.31
C LYS A 218 0.43 24.12 6.69
N ILE A 219 0.62 23.45 5.55
CA ILE A 219 1.91 23.35 4.86
C ILE A 219 2.28 24.69 4.21
N LEU A 220 1.30 25.37 3.63
CA LEU A 220 1.51 26.66 2.99
C LEU A 220 1.62 27.82 4.00
N ALA A 221 0.92 27.75 5.14
CA ALA A 221 1.00 28.73 6.22
C ALA A 221 2.33 28.71 7.01
N ALA A 222 3.10 27.63 6.94
CA ALA A 222 4.30 27.44 7.77
C ALA A 222 5.52 28.33 7.39
N LYS A 223 5.39 29.29 6.45
CA LYS A 223 6.49 30.14 5.97
C LYS A 223 6.52 31.57 6.53
N ASP A 224 5.54 31.98 7.29
CA ASP A 224 5.52 33.37 7.81
C ASP A 224 6.33 33.56 9.12
N ASN A 225 7.06 32.54 9.57
CA ASN A 225 7.82 32.54 10.83
C ASN A 225 9.29 32.14 10.70
N ALA A 226 9.94 32.36 9.54
CA ALA A 226 11.37 32.11 9.37
C ALA A 226 12.11 33.35 8.85
#